data_d84d135d76d13059a11430eb8297e3f6
#
_entry.id   d84d135d76d13059a11430eb8297e3f6
#
_cell.length_a   1.000
_cell.length_b   1.000
_cell.length_c   1.000
_cell.angle_alpha   90.00
_cell.angle_beta   90.00
_cell.angle_gamma   90.00
#
_symmetry.space_group_name_H-M   'P 1'
#
loop_
_entity.id
_entity.type
_entity.pdbx_description
1 polymer ?
#
loop_
_entity_poly.entity_id
_entity_poly.type
_entity_poly.pdbx_seq_one_letter_code
_entity_poly.pdbx_strand_id
1 'polypeptide(L)'
;MEEIIDTYKPDAISVEELFFNNNAKTAINVAQARGVVLVVGCQKQIPTYEYTPLQIKQAVAGYGRADKIQVQKMVKAILNVEKLPKLDDTTDSMAAAICHAHSARFSEKL
;
A
#
# COMPACT_ATOMS: atom_id res chain seq x y z
N MET A 1 -8.80 1.80 13.11
CA MET A 1 -7.82 2.60 12.34
C MET A 1 -7.37 3.85 13.07
N GLU A 2 -8.29 4.59 13.68
CA GLU A 2 -7.90 5.80 14.44
C GLU A 2 -6.91 5.51 15.56
N GLU A 3 -7.09 4.42 16.27
CA GLU A 3 -6.19 4.01 17.35
C GLU A 3 -4.76 3.76 16.86
N ILE A 4 -4.63 3.14 15.70
CA ILE A 4 -3.33 2.88 15.08
C ILE A 4 -2.64 4.19 14.71
N ILE A 5 -3.38 5.11 14.11
CA ILE A 5 -2.86 6.41 13.73
C ILE A 5 -2.40 7.20 14.96
N ASP A 6 -3.22 7.20 16.01
CA ASP A 6 -2.89 7.93 17.24
C ASP A 6 -1.68 7.33 17.96
N THR A 7 -1.51 6.00 17.87
CA THR A 7 -0.39 5.29 18.51
C THR A 7 0.92 5.49 17.76
N TYR A 8 0.92 5.32 16.43
CA TYR A 8 2.15 5.34 15.63
C TYR A 8 2.44 6.68 14.99
N LYS A 9 1.47 7.58 14.90
CA LYS A 9 1.60 8.92 14.32
C LYS A 9 2.29 8.92 12.96
N PRO A 10 1.72 8.22 11.96
CA PRO A 10 2.34 8.16 10.64
C PRO A 10 2.33 9.52 9.95
N ASP A 11 3.27 9.73 9.05
CA ASP A 11 3.35 10.94 8.22
C ASP A 11 2.51 10.87 6.96
N ALA A 12 2.16 9.66 6.52
CA ALA A 12 1.41 9.43 5.30
C ALA A 12 0.69 8.10 5.35
N ILE A 13 -0.37 7.98 4.56
CA ILE A 13 -1.10 6.73 4.36
C ILE A 13 -0.94 6.35 2.90
N SER A 14 -0.54 5.11 2.64
CA SER A 14 -0.41 4.56 1.29
C SER A 14 -1.50 3.51 1.07
N VAL A 15 -2.28 3.67 0.01
CA VAL A 15 -3.41 2.81 -0.31
C VAL A 15 -3.26 2.24 -1.71
N GLU A 16 -3.50 0.93 -1.86
CA GLU A 16 -3.55 0.30 -3.17
C GLU A 16 -4.88 0.61 -3.84
N GLU A 17 -4.82 1.10 -5.07
CA GLU A 17 -5.99 1.38 -5.88
C GLU A 17 -6.38 0.11 -6.65
N LEU A 18 -7.51 -0.48 -6.26
CA LEU A 18 -7.96 -1.74 -6.85
C LEU A 18 -9.10 -1.51 -7.84
N PHE A 19 -8.98 -2.12 -9.02
CA PHE A 19 -10.00 -2.08 -10.05
C PHE A 19 -10.67 -3.44 -10.16
N PHE A 20 -12.01 -3.46 -10.06
CA PHE A 20 -12.80 -4.68 -10.16
C PHE A 20 -13.68 -4.62 -11.40
N ASN A 21 -13.40 -5.51 -12.36
CA ASN A 21 -14.15 -5.53 -13.61
C ASN A 21 -15.39 -6.43 -13.58
N ASN A 22 -15.44 -7.42 -12.67
CA ASN A 22 -16.42 -8.51 -12.77
C ASN A 22 -17.24 -8.78 -11.50
N ASN A 23 -17.06 -8.02 -10.41
CA ASN A 23 -17.83 -8.27 -9.20
C ASN A 23 -18.23 -6.96 -8.51
N ALA A 24 -19.43 -6.49 -8.83
CA ALA A 24 -19.95 -5.23 -8.29
C ALA A 24 -20.06 -5.25 -6.77
N LYS A 25 -20.39 -6.39 -6.16
CA LYS A 25 -20.52 -6.50 -4.70
C LYS A 25 -19.18 -6.28 -4.00
N THR A 26 -18.12 -6.90 -4.49
CA THR A 26 -16.77 -6.71 -3.96
C THR A 26 -16.28 -5.28 -4.20
N ALA A 27 -16.56 -4.72 -5.36
CA ALA A 27 -16.19 -3.34 -5.69
C ALA A 27 -16.84 -2.34 -4.74
N ILE A 28 -18.11 -2.53 -4.39
CA ILE A 28 -18.82 -1.68 -3.44
C ILE A 28 -18.16 -1.75 -2.05
N ASN A 29 -17.86 -2.96 -1.56
CA ASN A 29 -17.22 -3.14 -0.27
C ASN A 29 -15.84 -2.47 -0.21
N VAL A 30 -15.05 -2.61 -1.25
CA VAL A 30 -13.73 -1.98 -1.35
C VAL A 30 -13.85 -0.46 -1.41
N ALA A 31 -14.82 0.06 -2.17
CA ALA A 31 -15.04 1.49 -2.27
C ALA A 31 -15.44 2.09 -0.91
N GLN A 32 -16.27 1.37 -0.14
CA GLN A 32 -16.66 1.79 1.20
C GLN A 32 -15.45 1.81 2.14
N ALA A 33 -14.63 0.77 2.13
CA ALA A 33 -13.42 0.71 2.95
C ALA A 33 -12.44 1.82 2.58
N ARG A 34 -12.26 2.08 1.29
CA ARG A 34 -11.42 3.18 0.80
C ARG A 34 -11.95 4.53 1.31
N GLY A 35 -13.27 4.74 1.25
CA GLY A 35 -13.89 5.96 1.75
C GLY A 35 -13.62 6.20 3.23
N VAL A 36 -13.71 5.15 4.05
CA VAL A 36 -13.41 5.23 5.49
C VAL A 36 -11.95 5.64 5.70
N VAL A 37 -11.01 5.03 4.99
CA VAL A 37 -9.59 5.37 5.09
C VAL A 37 -9.35 6.84 4.74
N LEU A 38 -9.94 7.32 3.65
CA LEU A 38 -9.79 8.71 3.22
C LEU A 38 -10.35 9.70 4.25
N VAL A 39 -11.51 9.39 4.82
CA VAL A 39 -12.13 10.25 5.83
C VAL A 39 -11.27 10.32 7.09
N VAL A 40 -10.80 9.17 7.58
CA VAL A 40 -9.94 9.13 8.78
C VAL A 40 -8.63 9.88 8.53
N GLY A 41 -8.01 9.68 7.38
CA GLY A 41 -6.79 10.40 7.00
C GLY A 41 -7.01 11.91 7.00
N CYS A 42 -8.14 12.35 6.44
CA CYS A 42 -8.50 13.76 6.41
C CYS A 42 -8.72 14.33 7.83
N GLN A 43 -9.47 13.61 8.66
CA GLN A 43 -9.74 14.03 10.04
C GLN A 43 -8.47 14.13 10.88
N LYS A 44 -7.52 13.24 10.66
CA LYS A 44 -6.24 13.22 11.38
C LYS A 44 -5.18 14.08 10.71
N GLN A 45 -5.50 14.76 9.63
CA GLN A 45 -4.59 15.62 8.87
C GLN A 45 -3.36 14.86 8.35
N ILE A 46 -3.57 13.62 7.90
CA ILE A 46 -2.53 12.76 7.35
C ILE A 46 -2.75 12.63 5.84
N PRO A 47 -1.79 13.02 5.00
CA PRO A 47 -1.94 12.87 3.54
C PRO A 47 -2.07 11.41 3.15
N THR A 48 -3.00 11.14 2.23
CA THR A 48 -3.26 9.80 1.71
C THR A 48 -2.87 9.76 0.25
N TYR A 49 -2.08 8.76 -0.12
CA TYR A 49 -1.57 8.56 -1.48
C TYR A 49 -2.06 7.22 -2.01
N GLU A 50 -2.50 7.19 -3.25
CA GLU A 50 -3.01 6.00 -3.90
C GLU A 50 -2.05 5.52 -4.98
N TYR A 51 -1.85 4.21 -5.05
CA TYR A 51 -0.97 3.58 -6.04
C TYR A 51 -1.68 2.39 -6.66
N THR A 52 -1.54 2.25 -7.98
CA THR A 52 -2.10 1.08 -8.68
C THR A 52 -1.26 -0.16 -8.38
N PRO A 53 -1.82 -1.37 -8.57
CA PRO A 53 -1.04 -2.60 -8.44
C PRO A 53 0.21 -2.61 -9.32
N LEU A 54 0.11 -2.06 -10.52
CA LEU A 54 1.24 -1.94 -11.45
C LEU A 54 2.35 -1.07 -10.86
N GLN A 55 1.99 0.09 -10.31
CA GLN A 55 2.95 1.00 -9.68
C GLN A 55 3.66 0.36 -8.49
N ILE A 56 2.90 -0.38 -7.67
CA ILE A 56 3.46 -1.07 -6.51
C ILE A 56 4.46 -2.14 -6.95
N LYS A 57 4.11 -2.96 -7.94
CA LYS A 57 5.01 -3.99 -8.47
C LYS A 57 6.28 -3.39 -9.07
N GLN A 58 6.15 -2.30 -9.82
CA GLN A 58 7.29 -1.62 -10.39
C GLN A 58 8.22 -1.05 -9.31
N ALA A 59 7.66 -0.46 -8.27
CA ALA A 59 8.44 0.14 -7.19
C ALA A 59 9.18 -0.90 -6.36
N VAL A 60 8.53 -2.05 -6.10
CA VAL A 60 9.08 -3.10 -5.23
C VAL A 60 9.99 -4.05 -5.99
N ALA A 61 9.56 -4.55 -7.14
CA ALA A 61 10.24 -5.59 -7.89
C ALA A 61 10.99 -5.09 -9.14
N GLY A 62 10.77 -3.83 -9.52
CA GLY A 62 11.44 -3.22 -10.68
C GLY A 62 10.69 -3.38 -11.99
N TYR A 63 9.61 -4.16 -12.04
CA TYR A 63 8.78 -4.29 -13.24
C TYR A 63 7.32 -4.65 -12.89
N GLY A 64 6.39 -4.18 -13.72
CA GLY A 64 4.96 -4.27 -13.44
C GLY A 64 4.33 -5.65 -13.62
N ARG A 65 5.05 -6.59 -14.24
CA ARG A 65 4.60 -7.97 -14.45
C ARG A 65 5.15 -8.94 -13.43
N ALA A 66 5.76 -8.44 -12.37
CA ALA A 66 6.27 -9.29 -11.30
C ALA A 66 5.13 -10.12 -10.70
N ASP A 67 5.39 -11.40 -10.46
CA ASP A 67 4.42 -12.24 -9.78
C ASP A 67 4.49 -12.04 -8.26
N LYS A 68 3.53 -12.64 -7.57
CA LYS A 68 3.42 -12.50 -6.11
C LYS A 68 4.66 -12.96 -5.37
N ILE A 69 5.27 -14.06 -5.83
CA ILE A 69 6.48 -14.61 -5.20
C ILE A 69 7.66 -13.65 -5.34
N GLN A 70 7.81 -13.04 -6.51
CA GLN A 70 8.86 -12.05 -6.76
C GLN A 70 8.69 -10.81 -5.89
N VAL A 71 7.45 -10.31 -5.75
CA VAL A 71 7.16 -9.18 -4.89
C VAL A 71 7.49 -9.51 -3.43
N GLN A 72 7.08 -10.70 -2.97
CA GLN A 72 7.38 -11.15 -1.60
C GLN A 72 8.88 -11.24 -1.33
N LYS A 73 9.63 -11.79 -2.27
CA LYS A 73 11.10 -11.87 -2.15
C LYS A 73 11.73 -10.49 -2.04
N MET A 74 11.25 -9.54 -2.82
CA MET A 74 11.79 -8.17 -2.77
C MET A 74 11.40 -7.45 -1.50
N VAL A 75 10.18 -7.64 -0.99
CA VAL A 75 9.78 -7.07 0.30
C VAL A 75 10.68 -7.58 1.41
N LYS A 76 10.97 -8.89 1.44
CA LYS A 76 11.90 -9.48 2.41
C LYS A 76 13.29 -8.84 2.32
N ALA A 77 13.80 -8.67 1.11
CA ALA A 77 15.12 -8.11 0.89
C ALA A 77 15.19 -6.63 1.30
N ILE A 78 14.17 -5.85 0.93
CA ILE A 78 14.12 -4.41 1.24
C ILE A 78 14.02 -4.18 2.74
N LEU A 79 13.18 -4.95 3.43
CA LEU A 79 12.99 -4.84 4.87
C LEU A 79 14.05 -5.56 5.67
N ASN A 80 14.90 -6.34 5.01
CA ASN A 80 15.97 -7.13 5.64
C ASN A 80 15.42 -8.06 6.74
N VAL A 81 14.36 -8.78 6.42
CA VAL A 81 13.75 -9.77 7.32
C VAL A 81 13.87 -11.16 6.72
N GLU A 82 14.01 -12.17 7.57
CA GLU A 82 14.15 -13.56 7.11
C GLU A 82 12.80 -14.18 6.75
N LYS A 83 11.72 -13.71 7.36
CA LYS A 83 10.41 -14.31 7.22
C LYS A 83 9.33 -13.26 7.18
N LEU A 84 8.41 -13.39 6.21
CA LEU A 84 7.24 -12.52 6.11
C LEU A 84 6.07 -13.07 6.92
N PRO A 85 5.13 -12.21 7.35
CA PRO A 85 3.88 -12.66 7.94
C PRO A 85 3.14 -13.61 6.99
N LYS A 86 2.37 -14.54 7.56
CA LYS A 86 1.66 -15.55 6.79
C LYS A 86 0.50 -14.99 5.96
N LEU A 87 -0.07 -13.86 6.38
CA LEU A 87 -1.21 -13.27 5.68
C LEU A 87 -0.73 -12.46 4.47
N ASP A 88 -1.28 -12.77 3.30
CA ASP A 88 -0.98 -12.08 2.04
C ASP A 88 -1.27 -10.59 2.14
N ASP A 89 -2.38 -10.22 2.78
CA ASP A 89 -2.79 -8.81 2.90
C ASP A 89 -1.76 -7.98 3.66
N THR A 90 -1.09 -8.57 4.65
CA THR A 90 -0.03 -7.88 5.38
C THR A 90 1.16 -7.58 4.47
N THR A 91 1.57 -8.56 3.66
CA THR A 91 2.67 -8.36 2.69
C THR A 91 2.29 -7.33 1.64
N ASP A 92 1.04 -7.35 1.16
CA ASP A 92 0.54 -6.37 0.20
C ASP A 92 0.56 -4.96 0.79
N SER A 93 0.21 -4.80 2.06
CA SER A 93 0.28 -3.52 2.76
C SER A 93 1.72 -3.04 2.90
N MET A 94 2.65 -3.94 3.20
CA MET A 94 4.08 -3.62 3.25
C MET A 94 4.59 -3.13 1.90
N ALA A 95 4.18 -3.79 0.81
CA ALA A 95 4.54 -3.40 -0.54
C ALA A 95 4.01 -2.00 -0.89
N ALA A 96 2.76 -1.69 -0.50
CA ALA A 96 2.19 -0.36 -0.71
C ALA A 96 2.97 0.72 0.05
N ALA A 97 3.39 0.44 1.27
CA ALA A 97 4.20 1.35 2.07
C ALA A 97 5.57 1.60 1.43
N ILE A 98 6.22 0.54 0.95
CA ILE A 98 7.51 0.64 0.24
C ILE A 98 7.36 1.48 -1.02
N CYS A 99 6.29 1.27 -1.78
CA CYS A 99 6.00 2.04 -2.99
C CYS A 99 5.92 3.53 -2.68
N HIS A 100 5.21 3.91 -1.64
CA HIS A 100 5.09 5.31 -1.25
C HIS A 100 6.44 5.89 -0.81
N ALA A 101 7.18 5.18 0.02
CA ALA A 101 8.49 5.63 0.50
C ALA A 101 9.45 5.88 -0.66
N HIS A 102 9.43 4.99 -1.65
CA HIS A 102 10.24 5.13 -2.86
C HIS A 102 9.80 6.34 -3.70
N SER A 103 8.49 6.50 -3.91
CA SER A 103 7.93 7.57 -4.72
C SER A 103 8.12 8.95 -4.07
N ALA A 104 7.90 9.06 -2.77
CA ALA A 104 8.10 10.29 -2.03
C ALA A 104 9.55 10.74 -2.08
N ARG A 105 10.48 9.80 -1.92
CA ARG A 105 11.91 10.07 -2.01
C ARG A 105 12.32 10.58 -3.38
N PHE A 106 11.74 10.01 -4.42
CA PHE A 106 11.99 10.44 -5.79
C PHE A 106 11.44 11.84 -6.05
N SER A 107 10.23 12.15 -5.54
CA SER A 107 9.60 13.44 -5.68
C SER A 107 10.38 14.56 -4.99
N GLU A 108 10.99 14.29 -3.86
CA GLU A 108 11.81 15.26 -3.13
C GLU A 108 13.06 15.68 -3.90
N LYS A 109 13.54 14.84 -4.81
CA LYS A 109 14.73 15.12 -5.62
C LYS A 109 14.42 15.89 -6.90
N LEU A 110 13.16 16.01 -7.24
CA LEU A 110 12.72 16.77 -8.39
C LEU A 110 12.37 18.21 -8.01
#